data_e910f9d147c03cc4f2c9d46dc3b77d71
#
_entry.id   e910f9d147c03cc4f2c9d46dc3b77d71
#
_cell.length_a   1.000
_cell.length_b   1.000
_cell.length_c   1.000
_cell.angle_alpha   90.00
_cell.angle_beta   90.00
_cell.angle_gamma   90.00
#
_symmetry.space_group_name_H-M   'P 1'
#
loop_
_entity.id
_entity.type
_entity.pdbx_description
1 polymer ?
#
loop_
_entity_poly.entity_id
_entity_poly.type
_entity_poly.pdbx_seq_one_letter_code
_entity_poly.pdbx_strand_id
1 'polypeptide(L)'
;MKKTPRKVYVVDNGFVTSKAFSLSDNLGRLLENQVFIELVRRGYDVERTMFYYRSRNDKEVDFVLRKGVHIERLVQVCYDMSNPKTEKREVDSIVECAGELKCNNLVIVTNNDKRTIEKDGYQIDVVPISEF
;
A
#
# COMPACT_ATOMS: atom_id res chain seq x y z
N MET A 1 14.49 -11.83 16.68
CA MET A 1 13.60 -11.54 15.55
C MET A 1 13.12 -10.10 15.61
N LYS A 2 13.23 -9.39 14.51
CA LYS A 2 12.81 -8.01 14.45
C LYS A 2 11.30 -7.90 14.31
N LYS A 3 10.68 -7.13 15.16
CA LYS A 3 9.25 -6.97 15.16
C LYS A 3 8.84 -5.91 14.13
N THR A 4 7.88 -6.23 13.28
CA THR A 4 7.37 -5.27 12.32
C THR A 4 6.55 -4.20 13.04
N PRO A 5 6.79 -2.91 12.75
CA PRO A 5 6.00 -1.86 13.36
C PRO A 5 4.53 -1.98 12.96
N ARG A 6 3.66 -1.59 13.85
CA ARG A 6 2.23 -1.54 13.55
C ARG A 6 1.82 -0.18 13.06
N LYS A 7 0.88 -0.17 12.15
CA LYS A 7 0.18 1.04 11.75
C LYS A 7 -1.15 1.10 12.48
N VAL A 8 -1.59 2.30 12.77
CA VAL A 8 -2.89 2.52 13.43
C VAL A 8 -3.87 2.99 12.37
N TYR A 9 -5.00 2.30 12.26
CA TYR A 9 -6.05 2.63 11.31
C TYR A 9 -7.35 2.95 12.04
N VAL A 10 -8.15 3.80 11.42
CA VAL A 10 -9.48 4.12 11.91
C VAL A 10 -10.51 3.76 10.85
N VAL A 11 -11.72 3.40 11.27
CA VAL A 11 -12.77 3.00 10.35
C VAL A 11 -13.54 4.18 9.77
N ASP A 12 -13.34 5.36 10.33
CA ASP A 12 -14.04 6.57 9.90
C ASP A 12 -13.01 7.59 9.42
N ASN A 13 -13.10 8.00 8.16
CA ASN A 13 -12.20 8.98 7.58
C ASN A 13 -12.55 10.42 7.93
N GLY A 14 -13.64 10.66 8.64
CA GLY A 14 -14.10 12.01 8.95
C GLY A 14 -13.37 12.67 10.11
N PHE A 15 -12.48 11.97 10.76
CA PHE A 15 -11.88 12.50 11.99
C PHE A 15 -10.61 13.33 11.75
N VAL A 16 -10.06 13.34 10.57
CA VAL A 16 -8.75 13.95 10.35
C VAL A 16 -8.78 15.43 10.62
N THR A 17 -7.99 15.81 11.62
CA THR A 17 -7.88 17.20 12.00
C THR A 17 -6.42 17.49 12.14
N SER A 18 -5.72 17.70 11.27
CA SER A 18 -4.32 17.83 11.50
C SER A 18 -3.82 19.23 11.35
N LYS A 19 -3.09 19.68 12.32
CA LYS A 19 -2.32 20.90 12.24
C LYS A 19 -0.85 20.65 11.96
N ALA A 20 -0.42 19.40 12.12
CA ALA A 20 1.00 19.04 12.03
C ALA A 20 1.37 18.50 10.66
N PHE A 21 0.40 18.15 9.82
CA PHE A 21 0.65 17.53 8.53
C PHE A 21 0.24 18.45 7.39
N SER A 22 0.94 18.34 6.26
CA SER A 22 0.53 19.02 5.05
C SER A 22 -0.77 18.41 4.51
N LEU A 23 -1.43 19.12 3.60
CA LEU A 23 -2.63 18.61 2.97
C LEU A 23 -2.37 17.28 2.25
N SER A 24 -1.25 17.17 1.54
CA SER A 24 -0.92 15.95 0.81
C SER A 24 -0.71 14.77 1.76
N ASP A 25 -0.10 14.98 2.93
CA ASP A 25 0.06 13.93 3.92
C ASP A 25 -1.29 13.46 4.44
N ASN A 26 -2.20 14.39 4.70
CA ASN A 26 -3.54 14.06 5.15
C ASN A 26 -4.33 13.28 4.11
N LEU A 27 -4.24 13.68 2.85
CA LEU A 27 -4.93 12.98 1.77
C LEU A 27 -4.38 11.56 1.60
N GLY A 28 -3.06 11.39 1.72
CA GLY A 28 -2.46 10.07 1.69
C GLY A 28 -2.95 9.17 2.82
N ARG A 29 -3.05 9.71 4.02
CA ARG A 29 -3.56 8.96 5.18
C ARG A 29 -5.02 8.58 5.01
N LEU A 30 -5.82 9.51 4.50
CA LEU A 30 -7.23 9.23 4.23
C LEU A 30 -7.38 8.11 3.21
N LEU A 31 -6.60 8.16 2.14
CA LEU A 31 -6.63 7.13 1.11
C LEU A 31 -6.20 5.78 1.67
N GLU A 32 -5.13 5.75 2.44
CA GLU A 32 -4.66 4.51 3.06
C GLU A 32 -5.75 3.93 3.96
N ASN A 33 -6.42 4.77 4.73
CA ASN A 33 -7.50 4.31 5.60
C ASN A 33 -8.70 3.78 4.79
N GLN A 34 -9.02 4.39 3.66
CA GLN A 34 -10.07 3.88 2.78
C GLN A 34 -9.71 2.50 2.23
N VAL A 35 -8.46 2.31 1.84
CA VAL A 35 -7.99 1.00 1.37
C VAL A 35 -8.08 -0.03 2.50
N PHE A 36 -7.67 0.34 3.70
CA PHE A 36 -7.78 -0.53 4.87
C PHE A 36 -9.23 -0.97 5.11
N ILE A 37 -10.15 -0.01 5.11
CA ILE A 37 -11.58 -0.31 5.33
C ILE A 37 -12.10 -1.26 4.24
N GLU A 38 -11.72 -1.02 3.00
CA GLU A 38 -12.15 -1.87 1.89
C GLU A 38 -11.62 -3.29 2.05
N LEU A 39 -10.36 -3.44 2.46
CA LEU A 39 -9.77 -4.76 2.65
C LEU A 39 -10.43 -5.52 3.79
N VAL A 40 -10.72 -4.84 4.90
CA VAL A 40 -11.45 -5.45 6.01
C VAL A 40 -12.84 -5.90 5.53
N ARG A 41 -13.50 -5.07 4.73
CA ARG A 41 -14.81 -5.41 4.18
C ARG A 41 -14.77 -6.64 3.29
N ARG A 42 -13.64 -6.87 2.61
CA ARG A 42 -13.43 -8.06 1.78
C ARG A 42 -13.08 -9.30 2.59
N GLY A 43 -12.93 -9.17 3.91
CA GLY A 43 -12.68 -10.30 4.78
C GLY A 43 -11.23 -10.49 5.24
N TYR A 44 -10.35 -9.55 4.95
CA TYR A 44 -8.97 -9.63 5.44
C TYR A 44 -8.91 -9.24 6.91
N ASP A 45 -8.14 -9.99 7.68
CA ASP A 45 -7.97 -9.78 9.12
C ASP A 45 -6.59 -9.22 9.41
N VAL A 46 -6.53 -8.17 10.22
CA VAL A 46 -5.27 -7.56 10.62
C VAL A 46 -4.39 -8.57 11.32
N GLU A 47 -3.13 -8.65 10.89
CA GLU A 47 -2.10 -9.54 11.43
C GLU A 47 -2.37 -11.02 11.28
N ARG A 48 -3.40 -11.40 10.52
CA ARG A 48 -3.65 -12.78 10.15
C ARG A 48 -3.55 -12.98 8.65
N THR A 49 -4.29 -12.18 7.89
CA THR A 49 -4.27 -12.24 6.43
C THR A 49 -3.90 -10.90 5.80
N MET A 50 -3.64 -9.88 6.61
CA MET A 50 -3.26 -8.56 6.16
C MET A 50 -2.17 -8.00 7.07
N PHE A 51 -1.01 -7.66 6.50
CA PHE A 51 0.16 -7.22 7.24
C PHE A 51 0.76 -5.97 6.64
N TYR A 52 1.41 -5.17 7.48
CA TYR A 52 2.35 -4.15 7.06
C TYR A 52 3.73 -4.81 6.94
N TYR A 53 4.50 -4.46 5.92
CA TYR A 53 5.80 -5.09 5.72
C TYR A 53 6.89 -4.05 5.44
N ARG A 54 8.05 -4.30 6.01
CA ARG A 54 9.25 -3.51 5.77
C ARG A 54 10.36 -4.44 5.31
N SER A 55 10.99 -4.08 4.17
CA SER A 55 12.06 -4.89 3.59
C SER A 55 13.37 -4.70 4.35
N ARG A 56 14.36 -5.50 3.96
CA ARG A 56 15.70 -5.47 4.53
C ARG A 56 16.34 -4.08 4.39
N ASN A 57 16.03 -3.33 3.33
CA ASN A 57 16.57 -2.00 3.08
C ASN A 57 15.59 -0.90 3.50
N ASP A 58 14.69 -1.20 4.42
CA ASP A 58 13.71 -0.25 4.95
C ASP A 58 12.73 0.29 3.92
N LYS A 59 12.50 -0.47 2.84
CA LYS A 59 11.41 -0.17 1.92
C LYS A 59 10.12 -0.74 2.49
N GLU A 60 9.03 -0.02 2.33
CA GLU A 60 7.77 -0.40 2.96
C GLU A 60 6.69 -0.67 1.94
N VAL A 61 5.82 -1.62 2.25
CA VAL A 61 4.56 -1.80 1.54
C VAL A 61 3.44 -1.77 2.57
N ASP A 62 2.37 -1.05 2.23
CA ASP A 62 1.31 -0.77 3.21
C ASP A 62 0.52 -2.01 3.59
N PHE A 63 0.20 -2.86 2.63
CA PHE A 63 -0.58 -4.06 2.88
C PHE A 63 -0.03 -5.26 2.13
N VAL A 64 0.29 -6.30 2.88
CA VAL A 64 0.62 -7.61 2.33
C VAL A 64 -0.58 -8.50 2.62
N LEU A 65 -1.19 -9.03 1.58
CA LEU A 65 -2.37 -9.86 1.70
C LEU A 65 -1.98 -11.33 1.56
N ARG A 66 -2.39 -12.14 2.53
CA ARG A 66 -2.07 -13.56 2.57
C ARG A 66 -3.31 -14.39 2.42
N LYS A 67 -3.18 -15.49 1.70
CA LYS A 67 -4.23 -16.51 1.60
C LYS A 67 -3.60 -17.86 1.87
N GLY A 68 -3.93 -18.45 3.01
CA GLY A 68 -3.27 -19.67 3.44
C GLY A 68 -1.80 -19.43 3.70
N VAL A 69 -0.93 -20.21 3.04
CA VAL A 69 0.52 -20.06 3.18
C VAL A 69 1.12 -19.16 2.10
N HIS A 70 0.30 -18.63 1.20
CA HIS A 70 0.78 -17.82 0.08
C HIS A 70 0.55 -16.34 0.30
N ILE A 71 1.50 -15.53 -0.16
CA ILE A 71 1.29 -14.08 -0.26
C ILE A 71 0.50 -13.87 -1.54
N GLU A 72 -0.72 -13.37 -1.39
CA GLU A 72 -1.66 -13.24 -2.48
C GLU A 72 -1.42 -11.97 -3.29
N ARG A 73 -1.15 -10.87 -2.60
CA ARG A 73 -1.04 -9.56 -3.25
C ARG A 73 -0.30 -8.58 -2.35
N LEU A 74 0.41 -7.65 -2.96
CA LEU A 74 0.97 -6.48 -2.27
C LEU A 74 0.21 -5.25 -2.72
N VAL A 75 -0.25 -4.45 -1.76
CA VAL A 75 -1.01 -3.23 -2.04
C VAL A 75 -0.27 -2.05 -1.41
N GLN A 76 0.12 -1.11 -2.24
CA GLN A 76 0.75 0.13 -1.82
C GLN A 76 -0.23 1.27 -2.07
N VAL A 77 -0.19 2.30 -1.22
CA VAL A 77 -1.08 3.44 -1.36
C VAL A 77 -0.24 4.69 -1.61
N CYS A 78 -0.55 5.39 -2.68
CA CYS A 78 0.10 6.67 -3.00
C CYS A 78 -0.93 7.59 -3.61
N TYR A 79 -1.27 8.67 -2.90
CA TYR A 79 -2.35 9.56 -3.34
C TYR A 79 -2.08 10.15 -4.72
N ASP A 80 -0.85 10.61 -4.97
CA ASP A 80 -0.49 11.30 -6.21
C ASP A 80 0.86 10.76 -6.73
N MET A 81 0.81 10.13 -7.89
CA MET A 81 2.00 9.55 -8.55
C MET A 81 2.50 10.41 -9.70
N SER A 82 2.06 11.66 -9.81
CA SER A 82 2.47 12.51 -10.92
C SER A 82 3.93 12.97 -10.84
N ASN A 83 4.50 13.00 -9.65
CA ASN A 83 5.89 13.38 -9.46
C ASN A 83 6.79 12.16 -9.74
N PRO A 84 7.75 12.26 -10.70
CA PRO A 84 8.62 11.14 -11.03
C PRO A 84 9.44 10.59 -9.85
N LYS A 85 9.84 11.44 -8.92
CA LYS A 85 10.59 10.99 -7.74
C LYS A 85 9.70 10.16 -6.83
N THR A 86 8.46 10.56 -6.64
CA THR A 86 7.48 9.81 -5.86
C THR A 86 7.18 8.48 -6.53
N GLU A 87 6.94 8.50 -7.83
CA GLU A 87 6.68 7.26 -8.59
C GLU A 87 7.85 6.29 -8.42
N LYS A 88 9.09 6.76 -8.61
CA LYS A 88 10.26 5.90 -8.47
C LYS A 88 10.35 5.30 -7.08
N ARG A 89 10.14 6.10 -6.05
CA ARG A 89 10.23 5.63 -4.66
C ARG A 89 9.19 4.55 -4.38
N GLU A 90 7.94 4.77 -4.80
CA GLU A 90 6.87 3.82 -4.56
C GLU A 90 7.07 2.52 -5.35
N VAL A 91 7.49 2.65 -6.61
CA VAL A 91 7.75 1.48 -7.45
C VAL A 91 8.93 0.67 -6.90
N ASP A 92 10.03 1.34 -6.55
CA ASP A 92 11.19 0.65 -5.99
C ASP A 92 10.83 -0.08 -4.70
N SER A 93 10.00 0.52 -3.87
CA SER A 93 9.59 -0.09 -2.60
C SER A 93 8.77 -1.36 -2.81
N ILE A 94 7.76 -1.31 -3.67
CA ILE A 94 6.89 -2.47 -3.87
C ILE A 94 7.64 -3.59 -4.59
N VAL A 95 8.53 -3.26 -5.51
CA VAL A 95 9.33 -4.25 -6.22
C VAL A 95 10.30 -4.95 -5.29
N GLU A 96 10.96 -4.21 -4.41
CA GLU A 96 11.87 -4.83 -3.45
C GLU A 96 11.13 -5.76 -2.50
N CYS A 97 9.99 -5.33 -1.98
CA CYS A 97 9.18 -6.17 -1.12
C CYS A 97 8.66 -7.41 -1.87
N ALA A 98 8.29 -7.23 -3.14
CA ALA A 98 7.84 -8.35 -3.98
C ALA A 98 8.92 -9.41 -4.12
N GLY A 99 10.17 -8.99 -4.29
CA GLY A 99 11.29 -9.91 -4.39
C GLY A 99 11.51 -10.70 -3.11
N GLU A 100 11.43 -10.03 -1.97
CA GLU A 100 11.59 -10.69 -0.67
C GLU A 100 10.44 -11.65 -0.35
N LEU A 101 9.22 -11.24 -0.70
CA LEU A 101 8.01 -12.01 -0.38
C LEU A 101 7.64 -13.00 -1.48
N LYS A 102 8.33 -12.96 -2.62
CA LYS A 102 8.07 -13.83 -3.78
C LYS A 102 6.62 -13.71 -4.26
N CYS A 103 6.17 -12.49 -4.45
CA CYS A 103 4.81 -12.19 -4.89
C CYS A 103 4.85 -11.36 -6.16
N ASN A 104 4.07 -11.75 -7.17
CA ASN A 104 4.01 -11.07 -8.46
C ASN A 104 2.76 -10.22 -8.63
N ASN A 105 1.85 -10.23 -7.68
CA ASN A 105 0.59 -9.50 -7.80
C ASN A 105 0.72 -8.18 -7.05
N LEU A 106 1.03 -7.11 -7.79
CA LEU A 106 1.40 -5.82 -7.22
C LEU A 106 0.42 -4.75 -7.65
N VAL A 107 -0.08 -3.98 -6.70
CA VAL A 107 -1.04 -2.91 -6.95
C VAL A 107 -0.61 -1.65 -6.19
N ILE A 108 -0.67 -0.52 -6.86
CA ILE A 108 -0.56 0.78 -6.21
C ILE A 108 -1.90 1.49 -6.35
N VAL A 109 -2.53 1.81 -5.23
CA VAL A 109 -3.81 2.51 -5.21
C VAL A 109 -3.57 4.00 -5.11
N THR A 110 -4.19 4.75 -6.01
CA THR A 110 -4.04 6.20 -6.10
C THR A 110 -5.39 6.88 -6.01
N ASN A 111 -5.37 8.22 -5.99
CA ASN A 111 -6.61 8.98 -6.05
C ASN A 111 -7.30 8.82 -7.41
N ASN A 112 -6.57 9.03 -8.51
CA ASN A 112 -7.21 9.03 -9.83
C ASN A 112 -6.31 8.56 -10.98
N ASP A 113 -5.17 7.94 -10.69
CA ASP A 113 -4.26 7.49 -11.73
C ASP A 113 -4.56 6.03 -12.08
N LYS A 114 -4.51 5.72 -13.38
CA LYS A 114 -4.73 4.36 -13.85
C LYS A 114 -3.75 4.05 -14.98
N ARG A 115 -2.85 3.13 -14.73
CA ARG A 115 -1.85 2.68 -15.72
C ARG A 115 -1.19 1.41 -15.24
N THR A 116 -0.34 0.85 -16.08
CA THR A 116 0.48 -0.30 -15.73
C THR A 116 1.95 0.12 -15.81
N ILE A 117 2.73 -0.25 -14.82
CA ILE A 117 4.17 0.01 -14.78
C ILE A 117 4.89 -1.31 -14.77
N GLU A 118 5.96 -1.42 -15.58
CA GLU A 118 6.82 -2.59 -15.57
C GLU A 118 8.18 -2.19 -15.02
N LYS A 119 8.68 -2.98 -14.07
CA LYS A 119 9.97 -2.72 -13.44
C LYS A 119 10.59 -4.04 -12.99
N ASP A 120 11.82 -4.30 -13.45
CA ASP A 120 12.61 -5.48 -13.04
C ASP A 120 11.86 -6.80 -13.20
N GLY A 121 11.07 -6.90 -14.27
CA GLY A 121 10.29 -8.10 -14.54
C GLY A 121 8.96 -8.18 -13.83
N TYR A 122 8.63 -7.19 -13.00
CA TYR A 122 7.34 -7.12 -12.32
C TYR A 122 6.40 -6.19 -13.05
N GLN A 123 5.12 -6.56 -13.07
CA GLN A 123 4.06 -5.70 -13.56
C GLN A 123 3.29 -5.16 -12.36
N ILE A 124 3.17 -3.84 -12.30
CA ILE A 124 2.48 -3.16 -11.21
C ILE A 124 1.25 -2.48 -11.78
N ASP A 125 0.08 -2.83 -11.24
CA ASP A 125 -1.16 -2.18 -11.63
C ASP A 125 -1.36 -0.94 -10.76
N VAL A 126 -1.43 0.22 -11.40
CA VAL A 126 -1.76 1.47 -10.73
C VAL A 126 -3.24 1.73 -10.98
N VAL A 127 -4.03 1.80 -9.91
CA VAL A 127 -5.47 1.94 -10.03
C VAL A 127 -5.99 3.06 -9.13
N PRO A 128 -7.05 3.75 -9.55
CA PRO A 128 -7.70 4.72 -8.67
C PRO A 128 -8.51 3.99 -7.61
N ILE A 129 -8.72 4.64 -6.47
CA ILE A 129 -9.48 4.04 -5.36
C ILE A 129 -10.89 3.62 -5.82
N SER A 130 -11.48 4.33 -6.75
CA SER A 130 -12.81 4.01 -7.27
C SER A 130 -12.87 2.67 -7.99
N GLU A 131 -11.72 2.16 -8.44
CA GLU A 131 -11.63 0.88 -9.14
C GLU A 131 -10.92 -0.20 -8.35
N PHE A 132 -10.51 0.11 -7.14
CA PHE A 132 -9.89 -0.87 -6.25
C PHE A 132 -10.95 -1.74 -5.55
#